data_83c1a5c04e8254ed5d967fa33c2e8a1f
#
_entry.id   83c1a5c04e8254ed5d967fa33c2e8a1f
#
_cell.length_a   1.000
_cell.length_b   1.000
_cell.length_c   1.000
_cell.angle_alpha   90.00
_cell.angle_beta   90.00
_cell.angle_gamma   90.00
#
_symmetry.space_group_name_H-M   'P 1'
#
loop_
_entity.id
_entity.type
_entity.pdbx_description
1 polymer ?
#
loop_
_entity_poly.entity_id
_entity_poly.type
_entity_poly.pdbx_seq_one_letter_code
_entity_poly.pdbx_strand_id
1 'polypeptide(L)'
;MKILHPPGWAPPIGYANGIAAQGTVVFVAGQVGWDAAQKFHSADLAPQFEQALKNVLAVLAEAGGRAEHICRITAYCCDKSAYLAARPQLGRIWRSLMGRHFPAMSMIFVSDLLDAPGKIEIEATAVIPEEKR
;
A
#
# COMPACT_ATOMS: atom_id res chain seq x y z
N MET A 1 17.74 0.81 4.69
CA MET A 1 16.75 1.62 3.95
C MET A 1 17.05 3.09 4.16
N LYS A 2 17.11 3.84 3.10
CA LYS A 2 17.35 5.28 3.15
C LYS A 2 16.19 6.02 2.50
N ILE A 3 15.61 6.96 3.24
CA ILE A 3 14.56 7.84 2.73
C ILE A 3 15.22 9.00 1.98
N LEU A 4 14.78 9.23 0.75
CA LEU A 4 15.34 10.24 -0.14
C LEU A 4 14.42 11.47 -0.17
N HIS A 5 14.99 12.61 0.21
CA HIS A 5 14.28 13.87 0.23
C HIS A 5 15.23 14.98 -0.20
N PRO A 6 15.03 15.62 -1.37
CA PRO A 6 15.91 16.69 -1.81
C PRO A 6 15.86 17.88 -0.84
N PRO A 7 17.02 18.49 -0.54
CA PRO A 7 17.05 19.66 0.33
C PRO A 7 16.18 20.79 -0.21
N GLY A 8 15.42 21.43 0.68
CA GLY A 8 14.57 22.56 0.34
C GLY A 8 13.20 22.18 -0.21
N TRP A 9 12.92 20.90 -0.46
CA TRP A 9 11.59 20.49 -0.86
C TRP A 9 10.64 20.50 0.34
N ALA A 10 9.38 20.83 0.08
CA ALA A 10 8.35 20.74 1.10
C ALA A 10 8.27 19.31 1.65
N PRO A 11 8.06 19.12 2.97
CA PRO A 11 7.95 17.78 3.53
C PRO A 11 6.76 17.04 2.95
N PRO A 12 6.95 15.78 2.52
CA PRO A 12 5.83 14.96 2.03
C PRO A 12 4.94 14.56 3.21
N ILE A 13 3.63 14.49 2.96
CA ILE A 13 2.65 14.10 3.97
C ILE A 13 2.01 12.79 3.54
N GLY A 14 2.21 11.72 4.34
CA GLY A 14 1.64 10.42 4.10
C GLY A 14 2.36 9.57 3.05
N TYR A 15 3.56 9.99 2.62
CA TYR A 15 4.40 9.25 1.69
C TYR A 15 5.86 9.71 1.79
N ALA A 16 6.79 8.93 1.24
CA ALA A 16 8.16 9.37 1.00
C ALA A 16 8.33 9.72 -0.48
N ASN A 17 9.19 10.69 -0.79
CA ASN A 17 9.50 11.02 -2.19
C ASN A 17 10.29 9.91 -2.88
N GLY A 18 11.16 9.23 -2.15
CA GLY A 18 11.92 8.11 -2.67
C GLY A 18 12.49 7.27 -1.55
N ILE A 19 12.82 6.03 -1.87
CA ILE A 19 13.48 5.10 -0.94
C ILE A 19 14.57 4.35 -1.70
N ALA A 20 15.75 4.26 -1.09
CA ALA A 20 16.83 3.40 -1.54
C ALA A 20 16.99 2.25 -0.53
N ALA A 21 17.11 1.02 -1.02
CA ALA A 21 17.24 -0.14 -0.17
C ALA A 21 18.05 -1.25 -0.87
N GLN A 22 18.66 -2.11 -0.07
CA GLN A 22 19.40 -3.29 -0.54
C GLN A 22 18.89 -4.54 0.15
N GLY A 23 18.77 -5.62 -0.61
CA GLY A 23 18.29 -6.89 -0.07
C GLY A 23 17.54 -7.69 -1.12
N THR A 24 16.69 -8.59 -0.66
CA THR A 24 15.81 -9.38 -1.52
C THR A 24 14.61 -8.55 -1.94
N VAL A 25 14.42 -8.37 -3.24
CA VAL A 25 13.31 -7.63 -3.81
C VAL A 25 12.09 -8.56 -3.90
N VAL A 26 10.95 -8.09 -3.38
CA VAL A 26 9.68 -8.81 -3.44
C VAL A 26 8.67 -7.96 -4.19
N PHE A 27 8.09 -8.52 -5.23
CA PHE A 27 7.05 -7.88 -6.02
C PHE A 27 5.69 -8.45 -5.60
N VAL A 28 4.81 -7.61 -5.10
CA VAL A 28 3.46 -7.99 -4.71
C VAL A 28 2.50 -7.48 -5.78
N ALA A 29 1.77 -8.41 -6.41
CA ALA A 29 0.78 -8.08 -7.42
C ALA A 29 -0.34 -7.21 -6.83
N GLY A 30 -1.07 -6.52 -7.69
CA GLY A 30 -2.22 -5.72 -7.27
C GLY A 30 -3.22 -6.55 -6.48
N GLN A 31 -3.54 -6.08 -5.28
CA GLN A 31 -4.50 -6.70 -4.36
C GLN A 31 -5.73 -5.82 -4.27
N VAL A 32 -6.89 -6.41 -4.45
CA VAL A 32 -8.18 -5.76 -4.22
C VAL A 32 -8.73 -6.15 -2.85
N GLY A 33 -9.84 -5.55 -2.45
CA GLY A 33 -10.40 -5.73 -1.10
C GLY A 33 -11.21 -7.00 -0.93
N TRP A 34 -10.76 -8.13 -1.46
CA TRP A 34 -11.41 -9.41 -1.26
C TRP A 34 -10.64 -10.31 -0.30
N ASP A 35 -11.31 -11.35 0.22
CA ASP A 35 -10.71 -12.32 1.13
C ASP A 35 -9.91 -13.40 0.38
N ALA A 36 -9.39 -14.38 1.12
CA ALA A 36 -8.60 -15.47 0.55
C ALA A 36 -9.36 -16.32 -0.47
N ALA A 37 -10.70 -16.30 -0.45
CA ALA A 37 -11.55 -16.98 -1.41
C ALA A 37 -12.00 -16.07 -2.56
N GLN A 38 -11.40 -14.87 -2.67
CA GLN A 38 -11.74 -13.85 -3.67
C GLN A 38 -13.17 -13.36 -3.57
N LYS A 39 -13.66 -13.19 -2.33
CA LYS A 39 -14.99 -12.66 -2.06
C LYS A 39 -14.90 -11.30 -1.38
N PHE A 40 -15.61 -10.32 -1.95
CA PHE A 40 -15.76 -9.01 -1.33
C PHE A 40 -16.82 -9.05 -0.23
N HIS A 41 -16.47 -8.54 0.95
CA HIS A 41 -17.39 -8.45 2.08
C HIS A 41 -18.01 -7.06 2.20
N SER A 42 -17.53 -6.09 1.44
CA SER A 42 -18.03 -4.72 1.47
C SER A 42 -17.86 -4.07 0.09
N ALA A 43 -18.82 -3.23 -0.26
CA ALA A 43 -18.74 -2.35 -1.42
C ALA A 43 -18.10 -0.99 -1.06
N ASP A 44 -17.83 -0.74 0.23
CA ASP A 44 -17.30 0.53 0.70
C ASP A 44 -15.78 0.60 0.60
N LEU A 45 -15.28 1.79 0.33
CA LEU A 45 -13.86 1.99 0.05
C LEU A 45 -12.97 1.66 1.26
N ALA A 46 -13.30 2.15 2.45
CA ALA A 46 -12.43 1.97 3.62
C ALA A 46 -12.24 0.49 4.01
N PRO A 47 -13.29 -0.34 4.11
CA PRO A 47 -13.11 -1.77 4.33
C PRO A 47 -12.35 -2.47 3.22
N GLN A 48 -12.55 -2.08 1.95
CA GLN A 48 -11.80 -2.63 0.84
C GLN A 48 -10.32 -2.25 0.91
N PHE A 49 -10.02 -1.01 1.25
CA PHE A 49 -8.63 -0.54 1.43
C PHE A 49 -7.93 -1.37 2.52
N GLU A 50 -8.59 -1.55 3.67
CA GLU A 50 -8.05 -2.33 4.77
C GLU A 50 -7.74 -3.76 4.34
N GLN A 51 -8.68 -4.41 3.66
CA GLN A 51 -8.50 -5.79 3.21
C GLN A 51 -7.40 -5.89 2.14
N ALA A 52 -7.36 -4.96 1.19
CA ALA A 52 -6.34 -4.95 0.16
C ALA A 52 -4.93 -4.80 0.77
N LEU A 53 -4.78 -3.90 1.73
CA LEU A 53 -3.49 -3.69 2.41
C LEU A 53 -3.10 -4.91 3.26
N LYS A 54 -4.04 -5.53 3.95
CA LYS A 54 -3.81 -6.80 4.64
C LYS A 54 -3.36 -7.90 3.69
N ASN A 55 -3.95 -7.96 2.50
CA ASN A 55 -3.56 -8.94 1.48
C ASN A 55 -2.12 -8.71 1.01
N VAL A 56 -1.72 -7.46 0.79
CA VAL A 56 -0.34 -7.10 0.46
C VAL A 56 0.62 -7.61 1.54
N LEU A 57 0.29 -7.34 2.81
CA LEU A 57 1.12 -7.77 3.94
C LEU A 57 1.18 -9.29 4.07
N ALA A 58 0.07 -9.99 3.79
CA ALA A 58 0.03 -11.45 3.83
C ALA A 58 0.93 -12.08 2.76
N VAL A 59 0.90 -11.54 1.54
CA VAL A 59 1.79 -12.02 0.47
C VAL A 59 3.26 -11.75 0.83
N LEU A 60 3.55 -10.56 1.31
CA LEU A 60 4.91 -10.19 1.72
C LEU A 60 5.44 -11.08 2.84
N ALA A 61 4.57 -11.47 3.77
CA ALA A 61 4.93 -12.35 4.89
C ALA A 61 5.41 -13.72 4.43
N GLU A 62 4.98 -14.21 3.25
CA GLU A 62 5.46 -15.47 2.68
C GLU A 62 6.97 -15.43 2.37
N ALA A 63 7.51 -14.25 2.11
CA ALA A 63 8.94 -14.04 1.92
C ALA A 63 9.67 -13.64 3.23
N GLY A 64 8.97 -13.63 4.35
CA GLY A 64 9.51 -13.18 5.63
C GLY A 64 9.55 -11.68 5.78
N GLY A 65 8.85 -10.95 4.93
CA GLY A 65 8.82 -9.49 4.97
C GLY A 65 7.75 -8.92 5.89
N ARG A 66 7.93 -7.67 6.23
CA ARG A 66 7.03 -6.90 7.10
C ARG A 66 6.71 -5.56 6.46
N ALA A 67 5.73 -4.85 7.02
CA ALA A 67 5.31 -3.55 6.53
C ALA A 67 6.48 -2.57 6.32
N GLU A 68 7.42 -2.53 7.24
CA GLU A 68 8.58 -1.63 7.17
C GLU A 68 9.52 -1.92 6.00
N HIS A 69 9.40 -3.09 5.35
CA HIS A 69 10.21 -3.45 4.19
C HIS A 69 9.61 -2.94 2.88
N ILE A 70 8.39 -2.46 2.88
CA ILE A 70 7.74 -1.94 1.68
C ILE A 70 8.42 -0.63 1.28
N CYS A 71 8.92 -0.59 0.03
CA CYS A 71 9.63 0.56 -0.51
C CYS A 71 8.73 1.39 -1.44
N ARG A 72 7.81 0.74 -2.13
CA ARG A 72 6.91 1.39 -3.08
C ARG A 72 5.52 0.80 -2.99
N ILE A 73 4.53 1.69 -3.02
CA ILE A 73 3.13 1.33 -3.22
C ILE A 73 2.60 2.18 -4.38
N THR A 74 1.91 1.53 -5.30
CA THR A 74 1.01 2.20 -6.23
C THR A 74 -0.40 1.73 -5.93
N ALA A 75 -1.28 2.67 -5.65
CA ALA A 75 -2.68 2.40 -5.39
C ALA A 75 -3.53 2.98 -6.52
N TYR A 76 -4.49 2.21 -6.99
CA TYR A 76 -5.42 2.57 -8.04
C TYR A 76 -6.82 2.61 -7.45
N CYS A 77 -7.53 3.70 -7.70
CA CYS A 77 -8.89 3.88 -7.17
C CYS A 77 -9.82 4.34 -8.29
N CYS A 78 -11.00 3.76 -8.39
CA CYS A 78 -11.99 4.12 -9.41
C CYS A 78 -13.14 4.97 -8.86
N ASP A 79 -13.00 5.51 -7.64
CA ASP A 79 -14.01 6.38 -7.02
C ASP A 79 -13.32 7.48 -6.21
N LYS A 80 -12.98 8.57 -6.88
CA LYS A 80 -12.25 9.68 -6.27
C LYS A 80 -13.03 10.33 -5.13
N SER A 81 -14.34 10.53 -5.31
CA SER A 81 -15.18 11.13 -4.27
C SER A 81 -15.20 10.30 -3.00
N ALA A 82 -15.35 8.97 -3.14
CA ALA A 82 -15.33 8.05 -2.01
C ALA A 82 -13.97 8.07 -1.31
N TYR A 83 -12.88 8.11 -2.08
CA TYR A 83 -11.52 8.19 -1.55
C TYR A 83 -11.34 9.46 -0.70
N LEU A 84 -11.69 10.60 -1.23
CA LEU A 84 -11.54 11.88 -0.53
C LEU A 84 -12.39 11.92 0.76
N ALA A 85 -13.62 11.39 0.71
CA ALA A 85 -14.50 11.32 1.88
C ALA A 85 -13.97 10.35 2.95
N ALA A 86 -13.29 9.28 2.56
CA ALA A 86 -12.78 8.25 3.46
C ALA A 86 -11.41 8.55 4.04
N ARG A 87 -10.73 9.61 3.61
CA ARG A 87 -9.32 9.88 4.00
C ARG A 87 -9.04 9.78 5.50
N PRO A 88 -9.86 10.31 6.41
CA PRO A 88 -9.59 10.14 7.84
C PRO A 88 -9.58 8.68 8.28
N GLN A 89 -10.51 7.85 7.78
CA GLN A 89 -10.54 6.41 8.07
C GLN A 89 -9.33 5.69 7.46
N LEU A 90 -8.95 6.05 6.24
CA LEU A 90 -7.80 5.45 5.56
C LEU A 90 -6.51 5.73 6.34
N GLY A 91 -6.37 6.93 6.89
CA GLY A 91 -5.23 7.28 7.74
C GLY A 91 -5.15 6.45 9.02
N ARG A 92 -6.30 6.16 9.65
CA ARG A 92 -6.35 5.29 10.83
C ARG A 92 -6.00 3.83 10.49
N ILE A 93 -6.53 3.32 9.38
CA ILE A 93 -6.23 1.97 8.89
C ILE A 93 -4.74 1.85 8.57
N TRP A 94 -4.20 2.83 7.86
CA TRP A 94 -2.77 2.87 7.56
C TRP A 94 -1.92 2.78 8.82
N ARG A 95 -2.21 3.62 9.79
CA ARG A 95 -1.46 3.66 11.05
C ARG A 95 -1.53 2.33 11.80
N SER A 96 -2.68 1.67 11.76
CA SER A 96 -2.88 0.36 12.39
C SER A 96 -2.04 -0.73 11.72
N LEU A 97 -1.92 -0.72 10.39
CA LEU A 97 -1.26 -1.79 9.63
C LEU A 97 0.21 -1.48 9.32
N MET A 98 0.52 -0.23 9.04
CA MET A 98 1.85 0.21 8.60
C MET A 98 2.62 0.98 9.68
N GLY A 99 1.96 1.36 10.76
CA GLY A 99 2.58 2.18 11.78
C GLY A 99 2.97 3.55 11.26
N ARG A 100 4.21 3.95 11.50
CA ARG A 100 4.77 5.22 11.04
C ARG A 100 5.58 5.09 9.76
N HIS A 101 5.47 3.96 9.10
CA HIS A 101 6.19 3.73 7.85
C HIS A 101 5.40 4.27 6.66
N PHE A 102 6.03 5.14 5.89
CA PHE A 102 5.48 5.72 4.67
C PHE A 102 6.43 5.44 3.52
N PRO A 103 6.10 4.48 2.63
CA PRO A 103 6.93 4.21 1.45
C PRO A 103 6.78 5.28 0.39
N ALA A 104 7.61 5.22 -0.64
CA ALA A 104 7.37 5.95 -1.88
C ALA A 104 6.02 5.48 -2.42
N MET A 105 5.07 6.41 -2.62
CA MET A 105 3.71 6.02 -2.94
C MET A 105 3.07 6.99 -3.92
N SER A 106 2.28 6.42 -4.83
CA SER A 106 1.42 7.17 -5.74
C SER A 106 -0.01 6.66 -5.61
N MET A 107 -0.96 7.58 -5.55
CA MET A 107 -2.39 7.28 -5.65
C MET A 107 -2.86 7.72 -7.04
N ILE A 108 -3.41 6.80 -7.81
CA ILE A 108 -3.85 7.04 -9.18
C ILE A 108 -5.33 6.74 -9.29
N PHE A 109 -6.09 7.67 -9.86
CA PHE A 109 -7.50 7.44 -10.14
C PHE A 109 -7.67 6.92 -11.56
N VAL A 110 -8.43 5.84 -11.69
CA VAL A 110 -8.67 5.14 -12.94
C VAL A 110 -10.17 5.05 -13.19
N SER A 111 -10.57 4.78 -14.43
CA SER A 111 -11.99 4.69 -14.78
C SER A 111 -12.66 3.45 -14.23
N ASP A 112 -11.93 2.33 -14.09
CA ASP A 112 -12.47 1.07 -13.60
C ASP A 112 -11.35 0.14 -13.16
N LEU A 113 -11.70 -0.90 -12.39
CA LEU A 113 -10.82 -2.00 -12.01
C LEU A 113 -11.34 -3.30 -12.64
N LEU A 114 -10.45 -4.28 -12.76
CA LEU A 114 -10.81 -5.56 -13.37
C LEU A 114 -11.92 -6.29 -12.60
N ASP A 115 -11.85 -6.26 -11.27
CA ASP A 115 -12.72 -7.05 -10.41
C ASP A 115 -13.78 -6.19 -9.74
N ALA A 116 -15.03 -6.27 -10.20
CA ALA A 116 -16.16 -5.62 -9.55
C ALA A 116 -16.56 -6.42 -8.30
N PRO A 117 -16.99 -5.79 -7.21
CA PRO A 117 -17.18 -4.36 -6.99
C PRO A 117 -15.94 -3.62 -6.43
N GLY A 118 -14.75 -4.02 -6.81
CA GLY A 118 -13.51 -3.40 -6.33
C GLY A 118 -13.45 -1.91 -6.63
N LYS A 119 -13.13 -1.12 -5.61
CA LYS A 119 -12.93 0.33 -5.71
C LYS A 119 -11.48 0.73 -5.59
N ILE A 120 -10.66 -0.12 -5.01
CA ILE A 120 -9.24 0.15 -4.79
C ILE A 120 -8.40 -1.11 -5.03
N GLU A 121 -7.24 -0.92 -5.63
CA GLU A 121 -6.24 -1.97 -5.85
C GLU A 121 -4.89 -1.44 -5.42
N ILE A 122 -4.13 -2.23 -4.68
CA ILE A 122 -2.83 -1.85 -4.12
C ILE A 122 -1.77 -2.85 -4.56
N GLU A 123 -0.73 -2.37 -5.23
CA GLU A 123 0.47 -3.15 -5.52
C GLU A 123 1.65 -2.60 -4.75
N ALA A 124 2.62 -3.45 -4.46
CA ALA A 124 3.77 -3.05 -3.67
C ALA A 124 5.06 -3.71 -4.15
N THR A 125 6.16 -3.02 -3.92
CA THR A 125 7.49 -3.58 -4.02
C THR A 125 8.17 -3.41 -2.68
N ALA A 126 8.72 -4.49 -2.15
CA ALA A 126 9.44 -4.48 -0.88
C ALA A 126 10.88 -4.94 -1.09
N VAL A 127 11.76 -4.52 -0.19
CA VAL A 127 13.14 -4.99 -0.13
C VAL A 127 13.41 -5.47 1.28
N ILE A 128 13.66 -6.76 1.42
CA ILE A 128 13.96 -7.38 2.72
C ILE A 128 15.47 -7.36 2.89
N PRO A 129 16.00 -6.68 3.93
CA PRO A 129 17.43 -6.66 4.17
C PRO A 129 18.00 -8.06 4.38
N GLU A 130 19.20 -8.30 3.91
CA GLU A 130 19.91 -9.54 4.22
C GLU A 130 20.26 -9.58 5.70
N GLU A 131 20.12 -10.78 6.30
CA GLU A 131 20.53 -10.96 7.68
C GLU A 131 22.06 -10.79 7.81
N LYS A 132 22.46 -9.93 8.73
CA LYS A 132 23.87 -9.83 9.12
C LYS A 132 24.18 -10.99 10.04
N ARG A 133 25.15 -11.78 9.64
CA ARG A 133 25.72 -12.84 10.48
C ARG A 133 26.73 -12.25 11.45
#